data_095fc8e0055cb152e90dfd90f2eb7f80
#
_entry.id   095fc8e0055cb152e90dfd90f2eb7f80
#
_cell.length_a   1.000
_cell.length_b   1.000
_cell.length_c   1.000
_cell.angle_alpha   90.00
_cell.angle_beta   90.00
_cell.angle_gamma   90.00
#
_symmetry.space_group_name_H-M   'P 1'
#
loop_
_entity.id
_entity.type
_entity.pdbx_description
1 polymer ?
#
loop_
_entity_poly.entity_id
_entity_poly.type
_entity_poly.pdbx_seq_one_letter_code
_entity_poly.pdbx_strand_id
1 'polypeptide(L)'
;CIGMDRAAFKELMGPFEVFRNAHSKEQNQLGQEQTDCPKLDLANYEYRRVLGVGGFGLVSLYARKSDGELFALKKMQKALIVQEEMQKFVRQEKLFLAELSGNSFVPILDGSAQDDDSVYLMLEFLSGGDLFSLIEQYGALDESTVVRFTAACTILGLQHVHKHSIAFRDLKLENLVIDSKGYVKLVDFGLAKRILARSYTFCGSPRYCAPEMVTGKGHNKGVDWWALGVVLFETLFAMSPFDDNCDDVELFRRIANEPLEFPGYPQLQPNCTDFITQLLNKDSTKRLGALADGSDGCMKHAWFSDMNWGDLRAQTLKSPIVPTPYKQSEDKSASDAVEVPEMHSVLTKYRQSTDPQAGWTDAF
;
A
#
# COMPACT_ATOMS: atom_id res chain seq x y z
N CYS A 1 0.98 -12.33 0.51
CA CYS A 1 1.19 -13.53 -0.30
C CYS A 1 -0.16 -14.03 -0.76
N ILE A 2 -0.35 -14.13 -2.06
CA ILE A 2 -1.59 -14.52 -2.71
C ILE A 2 -1.85 -15.98 -2.38
N GLY A 3 -3.04 -16.31 -1.84
CA GLY A 3 -3.47 -17.67 -1.54
C GLY A 3 -3.80 -18.52 -2.78
N MET A 4 -3.23 -18.19 -3.93
CA MET A 4 -3.41 -18.97 -5.15
C MET A 4 -2.57 -20.24 -5.09
N ASP A 5 -3.17 -21.40 -5.38
CA ASP A 5 -2.45 -22.66 -5.52
C ASP A 5 -1.40 -22.52 -6.64
N ARG A 6 -0.19 -23.01 -6.34
CA ARG A 6 0.98 -22.96 -7.25
C ARG A 6 0.71 -23.65 -8.61
N ALA A 7 -0.23 -24.59 -8.66
CA ALA A 7 -0.63 -25.26 -9.89
C ALA A 7 -1.53 -24.38 -10.77
N ALA A 8 -2.53 -23.73 -10.20
CA ALA A 8 -3.42 -22.78 -10.88
C ALA A 8 -2.64 -21.55 -11.40
N PHE A 9 -1.68 -21.05 -10.62
CA PHE A 9 -0.78 -19.97 -11.04
C PHE A 9 0.08 -20.38 -12.25
N LYS A 10 0.58 -21.63 -12.26
CA LYS A 10 1.42 -22.16 -13.35
C LYS A 10 0.65 -22.35 -14.66
N GLU A 11 -0.62 -22.72 -14.57
CA GLU A 11 -1.51 -22.92 -15.71
C GLU A 11 -1.88 -21.58 -16.38
N LEU A 12 -2.10 -20.53 -15.58
CA LEU A 12 -2.47 -19.19 -16.03
C LEU A 12 -1.30 -18.40 -16.64
N MET A 13 -0.11 -18.52 -16.05
CA MET A 13 1.06 -17.67 -16.33
C MET A 13 2.10 -18.33 -17.23
N GLY A 14 1.91 -19.60 -17.63
CA GLY A 14 2.88 -20.35 -18.41
C GLY A 14 4.12 -20.80 -17.61
N PRO A 15 5.18 -21.33 -18.26
CA PRO A 15 6.30 -21.92 -17.58
C PRO A 15 7.03 -20.88 -16.68
N PHE A 16 7.12 -21.19 -15.40
CA PHE A 16 7.76 -20.36 -14.35
C PHE A 16 9.22 -19.95 -14.67
N GLU A 17 9.87 -20.63 -15.60
CA GLU A 17 11.23 -20.36 -16.05
C GLU A 17 11.37 -19.01 -16.78
N VAL A 18 10.32 -18.53 -17.45
CA VAL A 18 10.31 -17.24 -18.15
C VAL A 18 10.39 -16.10 -17.12
N PHE A 19 9.71 -16.24 -15.98
CA PHE A 19 9.71 -15.26 -14.89
C PHE A 19 11.03 -15.27 -14.10
N ARG A 20 11.61 -16.45 -13.87
CA ARG A 20 12.89 -16.58 -13.15
C ARG A 20 14.06 -15.97 -13.92
N ASN A 21 14.07 -16.09 -15.25
CA ASN A 21 15.12 -15.54 -16.11
C ASN A 21 15.01 -14.01 -16.31
N ALA A 22 13.80 -13.45 -16.22
CA ALA A 22 13.59 -12.00 -16.18
C ALA A 22 14.08 -11.39 -14.84
N HIS A 23 13.89 -12.12 -13.74
CA HIS A 23 14.30 -11.71 -12.39
C HIS A 23 15.84 -11.59 -12.24
N SER A 24 16.60 -12.51 -12.83
CA SER A 24 18.07 -12.53 -12.71
C SER A 24 18.77 -11.36 -13.43
N LYS A 25 18.14 -10.76 -14.44
CA LYS A 25 18.70 -9.58 -15.15
C LYS A 25 18.42 -8.25 -14.44
N GLU A 26 17.35 -8.16 -13.63
CA GLU A 26 17.01 -6.96 -12.86
C GLU A 26 17.82 -6.81 -11.55
N GLN A 27 18.50 -7.86 -11.10
CA GLN A 27 19.16 -7.90 -9.78
C GLN A 27 20.42 -7.03 -9.66
N ASN A 28 21.05 -6.60 -10.76
CA ASN A 28 22.39 -5.97 -10.73
C ASN A 28 22.40 -4.44 -10.73
N GLN A 29 21.27 -3.73 -10.57
CA GLN A 29 21.22 -2.27 -10.69
C GLN A 29 20.97 -1.49 -9.39
N LEU A 30 20.81 -2.16 -8.25
CA LEU A 30 20.64 -1.47 -6.96
C LEU A 30 22.00 -1.37 -6.26
N GLY A 31 22.66 -0.23 -6.44
CA GLY A 31 23.80 0.18 -5.61
C GLY A 31 23.39 0.20 -4.13
N GLN A 32 24.40 0.13 -3.24
CA GLN A 32 24.22 0.32 -1.79
C GLN A 32 23.82 1.78 -1.52
N GLU A 33 22.56 2.12 -1.64
CA GLU A 33 22.04 3.41 -1.18
C GLU A 33 21.88 3.33 0.35
N GLN A 34 22.83 3.93 1.05
CA GLN A 34 22.68 4.25 2.47
C GLN A 34 21.74 5.45 2.56
N THR A 35 20.53 5.24 3.05
CA THR A 35 19.65 6.34 3.47
C THR A 35 19.88 6.61 4.96
N ASP A 36 20.04 7.88 5.31
CA ASP A 36 20.10 8.35 6.71
C ASP A 36 18.73 8.16 7.36
N CYS A 37 18.47 6.96 7.87
CA CYS A 37 17.32 6.70 8.72
C CYS A 37 17.80 6.74 10.18
N PRO A 38 17.19 7.55 11.06
CA PRO A 38 17.57 7.63 12.45
C PRO A 38 17.50 6.26 13.13
N LYS A 39 18.52 5.95 13.96
CA LYS A 39 18.47 4.76 14.80
C LYS A 39 17.46 4.97 15.92
N LEU A 40 16.54 4.02 16.04
CA LEU A 40 15.50 4.04 17.04
C LEU A 40 15.98 3.39 18.33
N ASP A 41 15.82 4.10 19.46
CA ASP A 41 15.95 3.52 20.79
C ASP A 41 14.55 3.26 21.37
N LEU A 42 14.12 2.02 21.31
CA LEU A 42 12.78 1.59 21.78
C LEU A 42 12.56 1.87 23.28
N ALA A 43 13.62 2.03 24.08
CA ALA A 43 13.49 2.39 25.50
C ALA A 43 12.84 3.77 25.73
N ASN A 44 12.87 4.64 24.72
CA ASN A 44 12.26 5.97 24.77
C ASN A 44 10.74 5.97 24.49
N TYR A 45 10.16 4.81 24.19
CA TYR A 45 8.75 4.68 23.82
C TYR A 45 8.02 3.76 24.79
N GLU A 46 6.74 3.98 24.94
CA GLU A 46 5.85 3.20 25.80
C GLU A 46 4.75 2.57 24.94
N TYR A 47 4.59 1.25 25.07
CA TYR A 47 3.52 0.49 24.40
C TYR A 47 2.13 0.96 24.89
N ARG A 48 1.17 1.03 23.97
CA ARG A 48 -0.23 1.36 24.23
C ARG A 48 -1.18 0.19 23.88
N ARG A 49 -1.21 -0.21 22.63
CA ARG A 49 -2.09 -1.29 22.15
C ARG A 49 -1.63 -1.83 20.79
N VAL A 50 -2.16 -2.97 20.37
CA VAL A 50 -2.06 -3.45 18.99
C VAL A 50 -2.97 -2.61 18.09
N LEU A 51 -2.46 -2.23 16.91
CA LEU A 51 -3.22 -1.58 15.84
C LEU A 51 -3.67 -2.59 14.78
N GLY A 52 -2.83 -3.58 14.48
CA GLY A 52 -3.14 -4.59 13.48
C GLY A 52 -2.09 -5.71 13.42
N VAL A 53 -2.44 -6.78 12.70
CA VAL A 53 -1.56 -7.92 12.42
C VAL A 53 -1.19 -7.89 10.95
N GLY A 54 0.10 -7.83 10.63
CA GLY A 54 0.63 -7.95 9.26
C GLY A 54 1.16 -9.35 8.97
N GLY A 55 1.44 -9.64 7.70
CA GLY A 55 1.95 -10.94 7.26
C GLY A 55 3.26 -11.38 7.92
N PHE A 56 4.10 -10.44 8.37
CA PHE A 56 5.40 -10.73 9.00
C PHE A 56 5.47 -10.32 10.47
N GLY A 57 4.38 -9.82 11.07
CA GLY A 57 4.40 -9.38 12.47
C GLY A 57 3.24 -8.48 12.86
N LEU A 58 3.49 -7.58 13.78
CA LEU A 58 2.50 -6.74 14.44
C LEU A 58 2.76 -5.26 14.16
N VAL A 59 1.68 -4.50 14.03
CA VAL A 59 1.71 -3.04 14.12
C VAL A 59 1.09 -2.64 15.44
N SER A 60 1.83 -1.89 16.26
CA SER A 60 1.40 -1.50 17.60
C SER A 60 1.55 0.00 17.81
N LEU A 61 0.66 0.57 18.61
CA LEU A 61 0.71 1.97 19.02
C LEU A 61 1.70 2.15 20.17
N TYR A 62 2.57 3.13 20.02
CA TYR A 62 3.53 3.55 21.03
C TYR A 62 3.43 5.04 21.26
N ALA A 63 3.71 5.49 22.49
CA ALA A 63 3.87 6.89 22.83
C ALA A 63 5.33 7.21 23.16
N ARG A 64 5.89 8.28 22.61
CA ARG A 64 7.22 8.75 23.00
C ARG A 64 7.17 9.32 24.42
N LYS A 65 8.05 8.86 25.30
CA LYS A 65 8.02 9.20 26.75
C LYS A 65 8.27 10.68 27.03
N SER A 66 9.00 11.37 26.15
CA SER A 66 9.39 12.77 26.36
C SER A 66 8.24 13.76 26.20
N ASP A 67 7.30 13.51 25.31
CA ASP A 67 6.24 14.46 24.91
C ASP A 67 4.86 13.83 24.71
N GLY A 68 4.78 12.48 24.78
CA GLY A 68 3.54 11.75 24.58
C GLY A 68 3.09 11.60 23.13
N GLU A 69 3.92 12.01 22.14
CA GLU A 69 3.60 11.86 20.72
C GLU A 69 3.43 10.39 20.35
N LEU A 70 2.43 10.11 19.52
CA LEU A 70 2.01 8.76 19.17
C LEU A 70 2.62 8.29 17.85
N PHE A 71 3.05 7.03 17.83
CA PHE A 71 3.69 6.38 16.69
C PHE A 71 3.13 4.98 16.47
N ALA A 72 3.17 4.52 15.22
CA ALA A 72 2.89 3.14 14.83
C ALA A 72 4.21 2.38 14.67
N LEU A 73 4.47 1.39 15.54
CA LEU A 73 5.63 0.51 15.44
C LEU A 73 5.27 -0.74 14.64
N LYS A 74 5.84 -0.87 13.44
CA LYS A 74 5.77 -2.09 12.63
C LYS A 74 6.93 -3.00 13.05
N LYS A 75 6.61 -4.07 13.79
CA LYS A 75 7.53 -5.12 14.21
C LYS A 75 7.42 -6.29 13.24
N MET A 76 8.53 -6.69 12.62
CA MET A 76 8.59 -7.78 11.66
C MET A 76 9.60 -8.83 12.10
N GLN A 77 9.21 -10.11 12.08
CA GLN A 77 10.06 -11.21 12.53
C GLN A 77 11.03 -11.65 11.45
N LYS A 78 12.33 -11.67 11.78
CA LYS A 78 13.40 -12.10 10.87
C LYS A 78 13.20 -13.52 10.35
N ALA A 79 12.72 -14.43 11.22
CA ALA A 79 12.46 -15.81 10.86
C ALA A 79 11.42 -15.94 9.73
N LEU A 80 10.30 -15.20 9.83
CA LEU A 80 9.26 -15.22 8.80
C LEU A 80 9.74 -14.56 7.51
N ILE A 81 10.48 -13.45 7.61
CA ILE A 81 11.04 -12.74 6.45
C ILE A 81 11.99 -13.65 5.67
N VAL A 82 12.85 -14.42 6.37
CA VAL A 82 13.79 -15.36 5.74
C VAL A 82 13.05 -16.55 5.14
N GLN A 83 12.08 -17.13 5.87
CA GLN A 83 11.27 -18.25 5.39
C GLN A 83 10.53 -17.93 4.09
N GLU A 84 9.99 -16.71 3.97
CA GLU A 84 9.23 -16.25 2.81
C GLU A 84 10.11 -15.55 1.74
N GLU A 85 11.44 -15.55 1.92
CA GLU A 85 12.42 -14.91 1.02
C GLU A 85 12.15 -13.40 0.78
N MET A 86 11.66 -12.67 1.80
CA MET A 86 11.20 -11.29 1.71
C MET A 86 12.22 -10.24 2.17
N GLN A 87 13.46 -10.63 2.48
CA GLN A 87 14.50 -9.74 3.01
C GLN A 87 14.70 -8.49 2.14
N LYS A 88 14.70 -8.66 0.81
CA LYS A 88 14.84 -7.55 -0.14
C LYS A 88 13.68 -6.57 -0.05
N PHE A 89 12.46 -7.07 0.08
CA PHE A 89 11.25 -6.24 0.13
C PHE A 89 11.21 -5.41 1.41
N VAL A 90 11.54 -6.00 2.56
CA VAL A 90 11.57 -5.31 3.86
C VAL A 90 12.66 -4.21 3.87
N ARG A 91 13.84 -4.47 3.28
CA ARG A 91 14.86 -3.42 3.10
C ARG A 91 14.38 -2.31 2.17
N GLN A 92 13.76 -2.65 1.05
CA GLN A 92 13.24 -1.67 0.09
C GLN A 92 12.13 -0.82 0.71
N GLU A 93 11.24 -1.40 1.51
CA GLU A 93 10.20 -0.66 2.23
C GLU A 93 10.82 0.44 3.10
N LYS A 94 11.84 0.10 3.93
CA LYS A 94 12.55 1.09 4.74
C LYS A 94 13.19 2.18 3.87
N LEU A 95 13.90 1.81 2.80
CA LEU A 95 14.57 2.75 1.90
C LEU A 95 13.56 3.72 1.26
N PHE A 96 12.44 3.21 0.76
CA PHE A 96 11.42 4.04 0.13
C PHE A 96 10.72 4.96 1.13
N LEU A 97 10.41 4.49 2.33
CA LEU A 97 9.83 5.34 3.38
C LEU A 97 10.78 6.49 3.76
N ALA A 98 12.09 6.23 3.86
CA ALA A 98 13.08 7.26 4.13
C ALA A 98 13.22 8.24 2.95
N GLU A 99 13.28 7.76 1.71
CA GLU A 99 13.40 8.58 0.49
C GLU A 99 12.17 9.45 0.25
N LEU A 100 10.98 8.91 0.53
CA LEU A 100 9.70 9.59 0.33
C LEU A 100 9.31 10.50 1.49
N SER A 101 10.12 10.55 2.55
CA SER A 101 9.87 11.37 3.73
C SER A 101 9.69 12.86 3.36
N GLY A 102 8.86 13.56 4.14
CA GLY A 102 8.58 15.00 3.93
C GLY A 102 7.41 15.28 2.97
N ASN A 103 6.73 14.27 2.45
CA ASN A 103 5.47 14.44 1.73
C ASN A 103 4.27 14.21 2.66
N SER A 104 3.28 15.10 2.60
CA SER A 104 2.10 15.04 3.47
C SER A 104 1.15 13.86 3.21
N PHE A 105 1.33 13.10 2.11
CA PHE A 105 0.48 11.98 1.69
C PHE A 105 1.18 10.61 1.79
N VAL A 106 2.33 10.58 2.48
CA VAL A 106 3.08 9.37 2.83
C VAL A 106 3.42 9.46 4.32
N PRO A 107 3.38 8.38 5.11
CA PRO A 107 3.72 8.43 6.52
C PRO A 107 5.20 8.76 6.73
N ILE A 108 5.50 9.51 7.77
CA ILE A 108 6.88 9.81 8.16
C ILE A 108 7.49 8.56 8.82
N LEU A 109 8.70 8.20 8.39
CA LEU A 109 9.54 7.21 9.09
C LEU A 109 10.36 7.94 10.15
N ASP A 110 9.99 7.78 11.44
CA ASP A 110 10.69 8.39 12.58
C ASP A 110 12.04 7.69 12.85
N GLY A 111 12.12 6.37 12.62
CA GLY A 111 13.35 5.63 12.78
C GLY A 111 13.19 4.13 12.55
N SER A 112 14.31 3.43 12.64
CA SER A 112 14.36 1.97 12.55
C SER A 112 15.30 1.36 13.59
N ALA A 113 15.04 0.12 13.98
CA ALA A 113 15.87 -0.65 14.90
C ALA A 113 15.81 -2.14 14.55
N GLN A 114 16.70 -2.90 15.17
CA GLN A 114 16.66 -4.36 15.16
C GLN A 114 17.11 -4.93 16.51
N ASP A 115 16.65 -6.14 16.81
CA ASP A 115 17.19 -7.02 17.84
C ASP A 115 17.54 -8.39 17.23
N ASP A 116 17.74 -9.40 18.06
CA ASP A 116 18.11 -10.75 17.59
C ASP A 116 17.02 -11.39 16.73
N ASP A 117 15.75 -11.13 17.02
CA ASP A 117 14.61 -11.83 16.43
C ASP A 117 13.81 -10.97 15.43
N SER A 118 13.92 -9.64 15.50
CA SER A 118 13.01 -8.73 14.77
C SER A 118 13.71 -7.52 14.19
N VAL A 119 13.08 -6.94 13.17
CA VAL A 119 13.37 -5.59 12.68
C VAL A 119 12.15 -4.70 12.92
N TYR A 120 12.39 -3.41 13.12
CA TYR A 120 11.40 -2.42 13.56
C TYR A 120 11.43 -1.18 12.67
N LEU A 121 10.24 -0.71 12.29
CA LEU A 121 10.04 0.59 11.65
C LEU A 121 9.07 1.40 12.53
N MET A 122 9.50 2.58 12.98
CA MET A 122 8.66 3.52 13.70
C MET A 122 8.10 4.53 12.72
N LEU A 123 6.78 4.56 12.60
CA LEU A 123 6.06 5.35 11.62
C LEU A 123 5.15 6.35 12.31
N GLU A 124 4.81 7.42 11.61
CA GLU A 124 3.73 8.33 11.99
C GLU A 124 2.45 7.54 12.29
N PHE A 125 1.78 7.87 13.41
CA PHE A 125 0.49 7.28 13.74
C PHE A 125 -0.65 8.04 13.04
N LEU A 126 -1.42 7.31 12.23
CA LEU A 126 -2.58 7.83 11.50
C LEU A 126 -3.85 7.39 12.23
N SER A 127 -4.52 8.30 12.91
CA SER A 127 -5.58 7.97 13.87
C SER A 127 -6.98 7.77 13.28
N GLY A 128 -7.16 8.06 11.99
CA GLY A 128 -8.49 8.06 11.35
C GLY A 128 -8.94 6.70 10.81
N GLY A 129 -8.11 5.64 10.94
CA GLY A 129 -8.39 4.33 10.38
C GLY A 129 -8.16 4.27 8.87
N ASP A 130 -8.38 3.11 8.28
CA ASP A 130 -8.26 2.88 6.84
C ASP A 130 -9.61 3.00 6.11
N LEU A 131 -9.55 3.14 4.78
CA LEU A 131 -10.77 3.29 3.98
C LEU A 131 -11.62 2.01 3.93
N PHE A 132 -11.01 0.83 4.08
CA PHE A 132 -11.75 -0.41 4.13
C PHE A 132 -12.69 -0.43 5.34
N SER A 133 -12.15 -0.14 6.53
CA SER A 133 -12.92 -0.02 7.77
C SER A 133 -14.03 1.04 7.67
N LEU A 134 -13.75 2.15 6.95
CA LEU A 134 -14.76 3.19 6.75
C LEU A 134 -15.93 2.68 5.90
N ILE A 135 -15.65 1.95 4.83
CA ILE A 135 -16.69 1.35 3.97
C ILE A 135 -17.44 0.23 4.70
N GLU A 136 -16.75 -0.60 5.48
CA GLU A 136 -17.42 -1.62 6.32
C GLU A 136 -18.43 -0.98 7.29
N GLN A 137 -18.09 0.17 7.85
CA GLN A 137 -18.93 0.85 8.84
C GLN A 137 -20.10 1.62 8.21
N TYR A 138 -19.88 2.29 7.08
CA TYR A 138 -20.84 3.24 6.52
C TYR A 138 -21.44 2.82 5.16
N GLY A 139 -20.91 1.78 4.53
CA GLY A 139 -21.26 1.40 3.16
C GLY A 139 -20.64 2.35 2.13
N ALA A 140 -21.30 2.49 0.98
CA ALA A 140 -20.89 3.39 -0.08
C ALA A 140 -20.81 4.85 0.40
N LEU A 141 -19.73 5.55 0.00
CA LEU A 141 -19.43 6.91 0.46
C LEU A 141 -19.89 7.97 -0.54
N ASP A 142 -20.07 9.20 -0.07
CA ASP A 142 -20.51 10.33 -0.91
C ASP A 142 -19.49 10.72 -1.97
N GLU A 143 -19.91 10.74 -3.24
CA GLU A 143 -19.08 11.03 -4.40
C GLU A 143 -18.47 12.44 -4.36
N SER A 144 -19.32 13.43 -4.12
CA SER A 144 -18.97 14.84 -4.31
C SER A 144 -18.03 15.39 -3.25
N THR A 145 -17.97 14.72 -2.10
CA THR A 145 -17.15 15.13 -0.95
C THR A 145 -16.08 14.11 -0.65
N VAL A 146 -16.43 12.99 0.02
CA VAL A 146 -15.46 12.02 0.56
C VAL A 146 -14.65 11.34 -0.55
N VAL A 147 -15.33 10.81 -1.58
CA VAL A 147 -14.63 10.06 -2.64
C VAL A 147 -13.71 10.95 -3.46
N ARG A 148 -14.19 12.14 -3.85
CA ARG A 148 -13.40 13.11 -4.62
C ARG A 148 -12.19 13.63 -3.82
N PHE A 149 -12.35 13.89 -2.53
CA PHE A 149 -11.25 14.30 -1.65
C PHE A 149 -10.21 13.18 -1.48
N THR A 150 -10.68 11.95 -1.25
CA THR A 150 -9.83 10.75 -1.20
C THR A 150 -9.04 10.56 -2.48
N ALA A 151 -9.69 10.65 -3.64
CA ALA A 151 -9.04 10.57 -4.94
C ALA A 151 -7.94 11.63 -5.07
N ALA A 152 -8.22 12.88 -4.70
CA ALA A 152 -7.28 13.98 -4.79
C ALA A 152 -6.06 13.78 -3.87
N CYS A 153 -6.24 13.33 -2.62
CA CYS A 153 -5.14 12.97 -1.72
C CYS A 153 -4.28 11.84 -2.31
N THR A 154 -4.92 10.78 -2.80
CA THR A 154 -4.23 9.62 -3.39
C THR A 154 -3.45 10.01 -4.65
N ILE A 155 -4.00 10.88 -5.52
CA ILE A 155 -3.30 11.42 -6.69
C ILE A 155 -2.02 12.15 -6.27
N LEU A 156 -2.04 12.98 -5.22
CA LEU A 156 -0.86 13.68 -4.73
C LEU A 156 0.18 12.73 -4.11
N GLY A 157 -0.26 11.70 -3.40
CA GLY A 157 0.61 10.64 -2.88
C GLY A 157 1.30 9.88 -4.02
N LEU A 158 0.53 9.39 -5.01
CA LEU A 158 1.06 8.70 -6.19
C LEU A 158 1.96 9.62 -7.04
N GLN A 159 1.62 10.90 -7.19
CA GLN A 159 2.48 11.88 -7.88
C GLN A 159 3.86 11.93 -7.23
N HIS A 160 3.93 11.98 -5.91
CA HIS A 160 5.20 12.00 -5.18
C HIS A 160 5.99 10.70 -5.38
N VAL A 161 5.36 9.55 -5.17
CA VAL A 161 5.97 8.22 -5.35
C VAL A 161 6.50 8.03 -6.78
N HIS A 162 5.70 8.40 -7.78
CA HIS A 162 6.06 8.26 -9.20
C HIS A 162 7.18 9.21 -9.65
N LYS A 163 7.33 10.38 -9.01
CA LYS A 163 8.47 11.29 -9.26
C LYS A 163 9.81 10.65 -8.89
N HIS A 164 9.83 9.76 -7.89
CA HIS A 164 11.00 8.97 -7.50
C HIS A 164 11.18 7.69 -8.34
N SER A 165 10.44 7.56 -9.46
CA SER A 165 10.44 6.36 -10.31
C SER A 165 10.02 5.09 -9.58
N ILE A 166 9.28 5.21 -8.48
CA ILE A 166 8.73 4.10 -7.70
C ILE A 166 7.30 3.84 -8.16
N ALA A 167 6.93 2.57 -8.37
CA ALA A 167 5.55 2.12 -8.47
C ALA A 167 5.14 1.54 -7.12
N PHE A 168 3.96 1.88 -6.64
CA PHE A 168 3.45 1.47 -5.33
C PHE A 168 3.01 0.00 -5.33
N ARG A 169 2.23 -0.40 -6.32
CA ARG A 169 1.83 -1.78 -6.68
C ARG A 169 0.93 -2.53 -5.70
N ASP A 170 0.55 -1.93 -4.59
CA ASP A 170 -0.42 -2.50 -3.64
C ASP A 170 -1.42 -1.44 -3.16
N LEU A 171 -1.90 -0.61 -4.09
CA LEU A 171 -2.95 0.35 -3.79
C LEU A 171 -4.27 -0.39 -3.63
N LYS A 172 -4.86 -0.27 -2.44
CA LYS A 172 -6.13 -0.85 -2.01
C LYS A 172 -6.71 -0.06 -0.85
N LEU A 173 -7.93 -0.33 -0.47
CA LEU A 173 -8.64 0.42 0.59
C LEU A 173 -7.89 0.36 1.93
N GLU A 174 -7.31 -0.80 2.30
CA GLU A 174 -6.57 -1.01 3.55
C GLU A 174 -5.26 -0.21 3.61
N ASN A 175 -4.67 0.11 2.45
CA ASN A 175 -3.42 0.86 2.34
C ASN A 175 -3.63 2.37 2.15
N LEU A 176 -4.86 2.84 2.29
CA LEU A 176 -5.26 4.24 2.32
C LEU A 176 -5.75 4.59 3.72
N VAL A 177 -4.88 5.20 4.52
CA VAL A 177 -5.14 5.48 5.94
C VAL A 177 -5.32 6.98 6.16
N ILE A 178 -6.27 7.31 7.03
CA ILE A 178 -6.71 8.68 7.31
C ILE A 178 -5.90 9.22 8.50
N ASP A 179 -5.30 10.39 8.34
CA ASP A 179 -4.60 11.09 9.43
C ASP A 179 -5.57 11.78 10.39
N SER A 180 -5.05 12.39 11.45
CA SER A 180 -5.84 13.12 12.47
C SER A 180 -6.60 14.34 11.94
N LYS A 181 -6.22 14.85 10.76
CA LYS A 181 -6.88 15.98 10.08
C LYS A 181 -7.91 15.53 9.03
N GLY A 182 -8.02 14.21 8.80
CA GLY A 182 -8.90 13.63 7.79
C GLY A 182 -8.28 13.50 6.40
N TYR A 183 -6.96 13.71 6.25
CA TYR A 183 -6.28 13.51 4.97
C TYR A 183 -5.88 12.06 4.80
N VAL A 184 -5.98 11.57 3.56
CA VAL A 184 -5.64 10.18 3.21
C VAL A 184 -4.19 10.07 2.83
N LYS A 185 -3.47 9.10 3.40
CA LYS A 185 -2.06 8.79 3.11
C LYS A 185 -1.90 7.37 2.58
N LEU A 186 -0.92 7.19 1.69
CA LEU A 186 -0.49 5.89 1.19
C LEU A 186 0.40 5.21 2.23
N VAL A 187 0.01 4.05 2.73
CA VAL A 187 0.80 3.27 3.68
C VAL A 187 1.18 1.91 3.09
N ASP A 188 2.20 1.27 3.69
CA ASP A 188 2.72 -0.05 3.31
C ASP A 188 3.41 -0.11 1.93
N PHE A 189 4.69 0.23 1.93
CA PHE A 189 5.57 0.17 0.76
C PHE A 189 6.24 -1.19 0.55
N GLY A 190 5.76 -2.24 1.23
CA GLY A 190 6.33 -3.60 1.18
C GLY A 190 6.37 -4.21 -0.21
N LEU A 191 5.45 -3.84 -1.10
CA LEU A 191 5.44 -4.28 -2.50
C LEU A 191 5.90 -3.20 -3.49
N ALA A 192 6.27 -2.00 -3.02
CA ALA A 192 6.74 -0.94 -3.90
C ALA A 192 8.04 -1.35 -4.62
N LYS A 193 8.26 -0.81 -5.82
CA LYS A 193 9.44 -1.10 -6.62
C LYS A 193 9.86 0.09 -7.47
N ARG A 194 11.16 0.37 -7.53
CA ARG A 194 11.71 1.32 -8.51
C ARG A 194 11.65 0.70 -9.90
N ILE A 195 10.91 1.33 -10.82
CA ILE A 195 10.69 0.85 -12.18
C ILE A 195 11.12 1.92 -13.16
N LEU A 196 12.25 1.70 -13.85
CA LEU A 196 12.77 2.61 -14.89
C LEU A 196 12.11 2.36 -16.25
N ALA A 197 11.76 1.11 -16.55
CA ALA A 197 11.10 0.73 -17.80
C ALA A 197 9.87 -0.16 -17.54
N ARG A 198 10.06 -1.46 -17.32
CA ARG A 198 8.98 -2.43 -17.02
C ARG A 198 9.41 -3.43 -15.96
N SER A 199 8.45 -3.89 -15.16
CA SER A 199 8.57 -5.03 -14.25
C SER A 199 7.65 -6.15 -14.71
N TYR A 200 8.06 -7.39 -14.44
CA TYR A 200 7.29 -8.62 -14.75
C TYR A 200 6.93 -9.37 -13.47
N THR A 201 7.26 -8.83 -12.30
CA THR A 201 6.96 -9.45 -11.00
C THR A 201 5.47 -9.33 -10.73
N PHE A 202 4.74 -10.44 -10.72
CA PHE A 202 3.35 -10.46 -10.28
C PHE A 202 3.27 -10.30 -8.76
N CYS A 203 2.54 -9.31 -8.29
CA CYS A 203 2.37 -8.99 -6.87
C CYS A 203 1.15 -8.10 -6.67
N GLY A 204 0.77 -7.88 -5.42
CA GLY A 204 -0.39 -7.07 -5.05
C GLY A 204 -1.63 -7.92 -4.80
N SER A 205 -2.71 -7.27 -4.40
CA SER A 205 -3.99 -7.90 -4.09
C SER A 205 -4.77 -8.18 -5.39
N PRO A 206 -5.28 -9.41 -5.63
CA PRO A 206 -5.84 -9.84 -6.92
C PRO A 206 -6.87 -8.88 -7.53
N ARG A 207 -7.81 -8.36 -6.71
CA ARG A 207 -8.89 -7.46 -7.15
C ARG A 207 -8.40 -6.15 -7.76
N TYR A 208 -7.21 -5.69 -7.34
CA TYR A 208 -6.62 -4.41 -7.76
C TYR A 208 -5.58 -4.56 -8.88
N CYS A 209 -5.29 -5.81 -9.32
CA CYS A 209 -4.32 -6.06 -10.38
C CYS A 209 -4.78 -5.51 -11.73
N ALA A 210 -3.88 -4.80 -12.41
CA ALA A 210 -4.14 -4.26 -13.75
C ALA A 210 -4.10 -5.37 -14.83
N PRO A 211 -4.82 -5.21 -15.97
CA PRO A 211 -4.84 -6.20 -17.07
C PRO A 211 -3.48 -6.64 -17.55
N GLU A 212 -2.50 -5.72 -17.65
CA GLU A 212 -1.13 -6.03 -18.05
C GLU A 212 -0.35 -6.85 -17.01
N MET A 213 -0.76 -6.81 -15.72
CA MET A 213 -0.19 -7.67 -14.67
C MET A 213 -0.73 -9.09 -14.81
N VAL A 214 -2.05 -9.24 -14.90
CA VAL A 214 -2.70 -10.56 -14.99
C VAL A 214 -2.40 -11.28 -16.32
N THR A 215 -2.07 -10.52 -17.39
CA THR A 215 -1.67 -11.09 -18.69
C THR A 215 -0.16 -11.25 -18.88
N GLY A 216 0.66 -10.89 -17.88
CA GLY A 216 2.12 -11.05 -17.94
C GLY A 216 2.84 -10.20 -18.98
N LYS A 217 2.22 -9.13 -19.52
CA LYS A 217 2.81 -8.28 -20.57
C LYS A 217 3.89 -7.32 -20.06
N GLY A 218 4.17 -7.36 -18.75
CA GLY A 218 5.04 -6.42 -18.09
C GLY A 218 4.36 -5.07 -17.83
N HIS A 219 4.61 -4.50 -16.67
CA HIS A 219 3.93 -3.32 -16.16
C HIS A 219 4.91 -2.23 -15.71
N ASN A 220 4.39 -1.03 -15.56
CA ASN A 220 5.08 0.13 -15.01
C ASN A 220 4.21 0.82 -13.95
N LYS A 221 4.50 2.08 -13.61
CA LYS A 221 3.72 2.89 -12.65
C LYS A 221 2.23 3.04 -13.03
N GLY A 222 1.86 2.77 -14.27
CA GLY A 222 0.48 2.82 -14.76
C GLY A 222 -0.49 1.89 -14.03
N VAL A 223 0.01 0.84 -13.36
CA VAL A 223 -0.81 -0.09 -12.57
C VAL A 223 -1.43 0.57 -11.34
N ASP A 224 -0.77 1.58 -10.77
CA ASP A 224 -1.27 2.30 -9.60
C ASP A 224 -2.50 3.14 -9.95
N TRP A 225 -2.57 3.66 -11.21
CA TRP A 225 -3.75 4.39 -11.69
C TRP A 225 -4.94 3.46 -11.94
N TRP A 226 -4.70 2.24 -12.44
CA TRP A 226 -5.74 1.23 -12.50
C TRP A 226 -6.27 0.90 -11.10
N ALA A 227 -5.38 0.64 -10.15
CA ALA A 227 -5.76 0.32 -8.77
C ALA A 227 -6.53 1.49 -8.12
N LEU A 228 -6.17 2.76 -8.41
CA LEU A 228 -6.96 3.91 -7.98
C LEU A 228 -8.39 3.86 -8.55
N GLY A 229 -8.55 3.49 -9.82
CA GLY A 229 -9.87 3.31 -10.42
C GLY A 229 -10.73 2.26 -9.70
N VAL A 230 -10.12 1.12 -9.32
CA VAL A 230 -10.79 0.07 -8.53
C VAL A 230 -11.16 0.59 -7.14
N VAL A 231 -10.23 1.25 -6.43
CA VAL A 231 -10.48 1.87 -5.11
C VAL A 231 -11.65 2.83 -5.16
N LEU A 232 -11.70 3.72 -6.16
CA LEU A 232 -12.80 4.69 -6.27
C LEU A 232 -14.13 4.00 -6.55
N PHE A 233 -14.14 2.97 -7.39
CA PHE A 233 -15.34 2.19 -7.64
C PHE A 233 -15.82 1.50 -6.36
N GLU A 234 -14.94 0.84 -5.61
CA GLU A 234 -15.29 0.21 -4.33
C GLU A 234 -15.78 1.23 -3.30
N THR A 235 -15.17 2.40 -3.25
CA THR A 235 -15.58 3.47 -2.33
C THR A 235 -16.99 4.00 -2.64
N LEU A 236 -17.37 4.04 -3.91
CA LEU A 236 -18.69 4.52 -4.38
C LEU A 236 -19.79 3.47 -4.28
N PHE A 237 -19.46 2.19 -4.44
CA PHE A 237 -20.48 1.14 -4.56
C PHE A 237 -20.38 0.07 -3.47
N ALA A 238 -19.35 0.10 -2.61
CA ALA A 238 -19.04 -0.95 -1.63
C ALA A 238 -18.93 -2.35 -2.26
N MET A 239 -18.49 -2.42 -3.52
CA MET A 239 -18.30 -3.65 -4.29
C MET A 239 -17.19 -3.47 -5.32
N SER A 240 -16.51 -4.55 -5.69
CA SER A 240 -15.46 -4.53 -6.71
C SER A 240 -16.05 -4.47 -8.14
N PRO A 241 -15.39 -3.77 -9.09
CA PRO A 241 -15.91 -3.66 -10.46
C PRO A 241 -15.87 -4.97 -11.26
N PHE A 242 -15.04 -5.96 -10.86
CA PHE A 242 -14.83 -7.21 -11.62
C PHE A 242 -14.98 -8.46 -10.76
N ASP A 243 -15.13 -8.34 -9.45
CA ASP A 243 -15.22 -9.47 -8.51
C ASP A 243 -16.62 -9.55 -7.90
N ASP A 244 -17.27 -10.69 -8.08
CA ASP A 244 -18.54 -11.07 -7.48
C ASP A 244 -18.40 -12.34 -6.62
N ASN A 245 -17.27 -12.51 -5.94
CA ASN A 245 -16.86 -13.70 -5.18
C ASN A 245 -16.54 -14.91 -6.05
N CYS A 246 -16.05 -14.69 -7.26
CA CYS A 246 -15.49 -15.73 -8.11
C CYS A 246 -14.07 -16.13 -7.67
N ASP A 247 -13.54 -17.23 -8.24
CA ASP A 247 -12.14 -17.59 -8.03
C ASP A 247 -11.18 -16.64 -8.77
N ASP A 248 -9.88 -16.71 -8.44
CA ASP A 248 -8.87 -15.80 -9.00
C ASP A 248 -8.73 -15.97 -10.53
N VAL A 249 -8.98 -17.18 -11.08
CA VAL A 249 -8.88 -17.44 -12.53
C VAL A 249 -9.97 -16.67 -13.27
N GLU A 250 -11.19 -16.78 -12.78
CA GLU A 250 -12.33 -16.08 -13.35
C GLU A 250 -12.21 -14.57 -13.14
N LEU A 251 -11.76 -14.11 -11.96
CA LEU A 251 -11.47 -12.72 -11.69
C LEU A 251 -10.47 -12.13 -12.69
N PHE A 252 -9.35 -12.81 -12.94
CA PHE A 252 -8.34 -12.35 -13.90
C PHE A 252 -8.86 -12.34 -15.34
N ARG A 253 -9.69 -13.32 -15.71
CA ARG A 253 -10.37 -13.33 -17.01
C ARG A 253 -11.25 -12.08 -17.17
N ARG A 254 -12.03 -11.72 -16.15
CA ARG A 254 -12.89 -10.53 -16.14
C ARG A 254 -12.07 -9.24 -16.19
N ILE A 255 -11.05 -9.12 -15.36
CA ILE A 255 -10.12 -7.98 -15.37
C ILE A 255 -9.53 -7.79 -16.78
N ALA A 256 -9.16 -8.88 -17.47
CA ALA A 256 -8.56 -8.78 -18.79
C ALA A 256 -9.57 -8.44 -19.90
N ASN A 257 -10.80 -8.94 -19.83
CA ASN A 257 -11.69 -9.00 -21.00
C ASN A 257 -13.05 -8.33 -20.81
N GLU A 258 -13.66 -8.32 -19.62
CA GLU A 258 -15.02 -7.81 -19.45
C GLU A 258 -15.05 -6.27 -19.43
N PRO A 259 -16.08 -5.65 -20.04
CA PRO A 259 -16.25 -4.20 -19.98
C PRO A 259 -16.50 -3.75 -18.53
N LEU A 260 -16.17 -2.48 -18.25
CA LEU A 260 -16.55 -1.84 -17.00
C LEU A 260 -18.05 -1.52 -17.06
N GLU A 261 -18.79 -1.98 -16.06
CA GLU A 261 -20.21 -1.70 -15.90
C GLU A 261 -20.44 -0.95 -14.58
N PHE A 262 -21.25 0.11 -14.61
CA PHE A 262 -21.61 0.85 -13.42
C PHE A 262 -22.98 0.39 -12.95
N PRO A 263 -23.17 0.11 -11.64
CA PRO A 263 -24.48 -0.10 -11.07
C PRO A 263 -25.39 1.11 -11.33
N GLY A 264 -26.70 0.86 -11.54
CA GLY A 264 -27.64 1.95 -11.80
C GLY A 264 -27.89 2.87 -10.61
N TYR A 265 -27.36 2.54 -9.43
CA TYR A 265 -27.48 3.31 -8.20
C TYR A 265 -26.21 3.14 -7.33
N PRO A 266 -25.69 4.20 -6.68
CA PRO A 266 -26.15 5.60 -6.80
C PRO A 266 -25.89 6.20 -8.19
N GLN A 267 -26.66 7.23 -8.55
CA GLN A 267 -26.38 8.00 -9.77
C GLN A 267 -25.19 8.91 -9.54
N LEU A 268 -24.10 8.66 -10.27
CA LEU A 268 -22.90 9.46 -10.23
C LEU A 268 -22.96 10.65 -11.20
N GLN A 269 -22.19 11.69 -10.91
CA GLN A 269 -21.96 12.76 -11.87
C GLN A 269 -21.22 12.24 -13.10
N PRO A 270 -21.54 12.73 -14.32
CA PRO A 270 -20.88 12.27 -15.54
C PRO A 270 -19.34 12.38 -15.51
N ASN A 271 -18.81 13.44 -14.90
CA ASN A 271 -17.36 13.63 -14.77
C ASN A 271 -16.69 12.59 -13.84
N CYS A 272 -17.39 12.09 -12.80
CA CYS A 272 -16.91 11.02 -11.95
C CYS A 272 -16.83 9.70 -12.71
N THR A 273 -17.94 9.34 -13.38
CA THR A 273 -18.00 8.13 -14.20
C THR A 273 -16.94 8.15 -15.30
N ASP A 274 -16.74 9.29 -15.97
CA ASP A 274 -15.72 9.47 -17.00
C ASP A 274 -14.29 9.30 -16.42
N PHE A 275 -14.01 9.90 -15.27
CA PHE A 275 -12.71 9.77 -14.60
C PHE A 275 -12.38 8.31 -14.27
N ILE A 276 -13.31 7.56 -13.65
CA ILE A 276 -13.12 6.15 -13.32
C ILE A 276 -12.96 5.31 -14.59
N THR A 277 -13.77 5.57 -15.63
CA THR A 277 -13.67 4.87 -16.92
C THR A 277 -12.29 5.05 -17.55
N GLN A 278 -11.72 6.26 -17.50
CA GLN A 278 -10.39 6.54 -18.04
C GLN A 278 -9.28 5.89 -17.19
N LEU A 279 -9.42 5.79 -15.87
CA LEU A 279 -8.48 5.06 -15.01
C LEU A 279 -8.56 3.54 -15.26
N LEU A 280 -9.75 2.99 -15.44
CA LEU A 280 -10.00 1.57 -15.71
C LEU A 280 -9.93 1.21 -17.20
N ASN A 281 -9.16 2.01 -17.99
CA ASN A 281 -8.87 1.65 -19.37
C ASN A 281 -7.94 0.44 -19.41
N LYS A 282 -8.40 -0.64 -20.05
CA LYS A 282 -7.63 -1.89 -20.15
C LYS A 282 -6.35 -1.74 -20.98
N ASP A 283 -6.35 -0.84 -21.95
CA ASP A 283 -5.14 -0.45 -22.68
C ASP A 283 -4.32 0.52 -21.83
N SER A 284 -3.25 0.02 -21.21
CA SER A 284 -2.38 0.82 -20.34
C SER A 284 -1.76 2.04 -21.06
N THR A 285 -1.69 2.05 -22.40
CA THR A 285 -1.16 3.17 -23.18
C THR A 285 -2.16 4.32 -23.36
N LYS A 286 -3.44 4.07 -23.04
CA LYS A 286 -4.54 5.04 -23.10
C LYS A 286 -5.08 5.40 -21.73
N ARG A 287 -4.61 4.71 -20.69
CA ARG A 287 -5.07 4.89 -19.30
C ARG A 287 -4.68 6.28 -18.79
N LEU A 288 -5.64 6.98 -18.20
CA LEU A 288 -5.40 8.24 -17.50
C LEU A 288 -4.34 8.06 -16.40
N GLY A 289 -3.42 9.01 -16.28
CA GLY A 289 -2.30 8.92 -15.35
C GLY A 289 -1.11 8.09 -15.86
N ALA A 290 -1.31 7.15 -16.80
CA ALA A 290 -0.23 6.41 -17.46
C ALA A 290 0.28 7.11 -18.73
N LEU A 291 -0.41 8.13 -19.19
CA LEU A 291 -0.02 8.99 -20.34
C LEU A 291 1.19 9.87 -19.99
N ALA A 292 1.71 10.58 -20.98
CA ALA A 292 2.91 11.41 -20.84
C ALA A 292 2.79 12.52 -19.78
N ASP A 293 1.58 13.03 -19.56
CA ASP A 293 1.27 14.03 -18.54
C ASP A 293 1.11 13.43 -17.12
N GLY A 294 1.07 12.11 -17.01
CA GLY A 294 1.06 11.41 -15.71
C GLY A 294 -0.06 11.90 -14.78
N SER A 295 0.29 12.17 -13.53
CA SER A 295 -0.64 12.68 -12.51
C SER A 295 -1.27 14.03 -12.89
N ASP A 296 -0.61 14.83 -13.71
CA ASP A 296 -1.14 16.15 -14.12
C ASP A 296 -2.38 15.99 -15.00
N GLY A 297 -2.46 14.92 -15.81
CA GLY A 297 -3.67 14.56 -16.54
C GLY A 297 -4.84 14.27 -15.60
N CYS A 298 -4.60 13.52 -14.54
CA CYS A 298 -5.61 13.25 -13.49
C CYS A 298 -6.06 14.56 -12.83
N MET A 299 -5.12 15.42 -12.45
CA MET A 299 -5.41 16.69 -11.76
C MET A 299 -6.19 17.69 -12.62
N LYS A 300 -5.99 17.68 -13.95
CA LYS A 300 -6.69 18.56 -14.92
C LYS A 300 -8.05 18.01 -15.34
N HIS A 301 -8.41 16.80 -14.95
CA HIS A 301 -9.68 16.20 -15.32
C HIS A 301 -10.87 17.04 -14.82
N ALA A 302 -11.94 17.08 -15.59
CA ALA A 302 -13.13 17.91 -15.31
C ALA A 302 -13.77 17.63 -13.95
N TRP A 303 -13.62 16.44 -13.41
CA TRP A 303 -14.08 16.07 -12.07
C TRP A 303 -13.40 16.87 -10.95
N PHE A 304 -12.21 17.43 -11.19
CA PHE A 304 -11.43 18.25 -10.26
C PHE A 304 -11.37 19.73 -10.65
N SER A 305 -12.25 20.21 -11.53
CA SER A 305 -12.18 21.58 -12.08
C SER A 305 -12.19 22.70 -11.03
N ASP A 306 -12.81 22.47 -9.87
CA ASP A 306 -12.89 23.38 -8.73
C ASP A 306 -11.94 23.03 -7.56
N MET A 307 -11.08 22.01 -7.73
CA MET A 307 -10.15 21.58 -6.70
C MET A 307 -8.98 22.55 -6.54
N ASN A 308 -8.82 23.11 -5.36
CA ASN A 308 -7.61 23.89 -5.03
C ASN A 308 -6.47 22.95 -4.62
N TRP A 309 -5.68 22.53 -5.61
CA TRP A 309 -4.55 21.62 -5.39
C TRP A 309 -3.43 22.24 -4.53
N GLY A 310 -3.30 23.55 -4.47
CA GLY A 310 -2.34 24.26 -3.62
C GLY A 310 -2.70 24.08 -2.15
N ASP A 311 -3.94 24.39 -1.79
CA ASP A 311 -4.46 24.25 -0.42
C ASP A 311 -4.53 22.77 0.01
N LEU A 312 -4.82 21.86 -0.92
CA LEU A 312 -4.78 20.42 -0.64
C LEU A 312 -3.36 19.96 -0.28
N ARG A 313 -2.34 20.37 -1.04
CA ARG A 313 -0.93 20.05 -0.73
C ARG A 313 -0.47 20.64 0.60
N ALA A 314 -0.89 21.85 0.90
CA ALA A 314 -0.60 22.53 2.16
C ALA A 314 -1.41 21.98 3.33
N GLN A 315 -2.34 21.07 3.11
CA GLN A 315 -3.30 20.56 4.10
C GLN A 315 -4.08 21.67 4.80
N THR A 316 -4.46 22.70 4.08
CA THR A 316 -5.28 23.85 4.57
C THR A 316 -6.76 23.73 4.16
N LEU A 317 -7.09 22.85 3.20
CA LEU A 317 -8.49 22.52 2.90
C LEU A 317 -9.12 21.77 4.07
N LYS A 318 -10.35 22.15 4.42
CA LYS A 318 -11.12 21.39 5.40
C LYS A 318 -11.48 20.02 4.81
N SER A 319 -10.99 18.93 5.44
CA SER A 319 -11.38 17.58 5.03
C SER A 319 -12.87 17.34 5.26
N PRO A 320 -13.55 16.64 4.33
CA PRO A 320 -14.91 16.15 4.55
C PRO A 320 -14.94 14.94 5.50
N ILE A 321 -13.79 14.29 5.73
CA ILE A 321 -13.65 13.15 6.63
C ILE A 321 -13.32 13.70 8.01
N VAL A 322 -14.11 13.34 9.01
CA VAL A 322 -13.89 13.73 10.41
C VAL A 322 -13.46 12.49 11.19
N PRO A 323 -12.14 12.30 11.42
CA PRO A 323 -11.65 11.16 12.15
C PRO A 323 -12.13 11.16 13.60
N THR A 324 -12.37 9.97 14.15
CA THR A 324 -12.61 9.84 15.59
C THR A 324 -11.29 10.11 16.32
N PRO A 325 -11.24 11.07 17.25
CA PRO A 325 -10.03 11.33 18.01
C PRO A 325 -9.59 10.10 18.80
N TYR A 326 -8.29 9.84 18.81
CA TYR A 326 -7.72 8.80 19.67
C TYR A 326 -8.08 9.05 21.13
N LYS A 327 -8.51 7.99 21.84
CA LYS A 327 -8.83 8.03 23.27
C LYS A 327 -7.89 7.08 24.03
N GLN A 328 -7.15 7.62 24.98
CA GLN A 328 -6.26 6.84 25.84
C GLN A 328 -6.99 5.74 26.63
N SER A 329 -8.30 5.89 26.85
CA SER A 329 -9.14 4.85 27.48
C SER A 329 -9.28 3.57 26.65
N GLU A 330 -8.87 3.61 25.37
CA GLU A 330 -8.85 2.44 24.47
C GLU A 330 -7.54 1.64 24.57
N ASP A 331 -6.55 2.15 25.33
CA ASP A 331 -5.28 1.48 25.52
C ASP A 331 -5.49 0.18 26.34
N LYS A 332 -4.85 -0.87 25.88
CA LYS A 332 -4.84 -2.17 26.57
C LYS A 332 -3.46 -2.42 27.16
N SER A 333 -3.41 -3.20 28.22
CA SER A 333 -2.13 -3.58 28.84
C SER A 333 -1.30 -4.42 27.85
N ALA A 334 0.03 -4.40 28.02
CA ALA A 334 0.94 -5.23 27.19
C ALA A 334 0.65 -6.74 27.32
N SER A 335 -0.01 -7.16 28.42
CA SER A 335 -0.46 -8.54 28.63
C SER A 335 -1.63 -8.97 27.71
N ASP A 336 -2.35 -8.00 27.12
CA ASP A 336 -3.42 -8.25 26.16
C ASP A 336 -2.91 -8.30 24.72
N ALA A 337 -1.59 -8.17 24.51
CA ALA A 337 -0.97 -8.31 23.21
C ALA A 337 -1.25 -9.73 22.68
N VAL A 338 -1.87 -9.78 21.48
CA VAL A 338 -2.18 -11.05 20.81
C VAL A 338 -0.89 -11.84 20.60
N GLU A 339 -0.70 -12.94 21.34
CA GLU A 339 0.28 -13.94 20.96
C GLU A 339 -0.17 -14.54 19.62
N VAL A 340 0.65 -14.42 18.60
CA VAL A 340 0.43 -15.12 17.34
C VAL A 340 0.97 -16.54 17.51
N PRO A 341 0.12 -17.56 17.67
CA PRO A 341 0.53 -18.91 18.12
C PRO A 341 1.52 -19.62 17.18
N GLU A 342 1.46 -19.31 15.87
CA GLU A 342 2.33 -19.93 14.88
C GLU A 342 3.79 -19.43 14.95
N MET A 343 4.05 -18.33 15.62
CA MET A 343 5.35 -17.66 15.66
C MET A 343 6.42 -18.43 16.45
N HIS A 344 6.04 -19.17 17.49
CA HIS A 344 7.01 -19.82 18.37
C HIS A 344 7.79 -20.96 17.68
N SER A 345 7.12 -21.76 16.85
CA SER A 345 7.75 -22.87 16.13
C SER A 345 8.69 -22.38 15.01
N VAL A 346 8.35 -21.27 14.37
CA VAL A 346 9.16 -20.65 13.30
C VAL A 346 10.43 -20.01 13.87
N LEU A 347 10.32 -19.31 15.01
CA LEU A 347 11.47 -18.72 15.71
C LEU A 347 12.48 -19.76 16.15
N THR A 348 12.05 -20.92 16.64
CA THR A 348 12.92 -22.01 17.06
C THR A 348 13.73 -22.56 15.88
N LYS A 349 13.10 -22.73 14.72
CA LYS A 349 13.80 -23.18 13.49
C LYS A 349 14.77 -22.11 12.97
N TYR A 350 14.40 -20.83 13.01
CA TYR A 350 15.27 -19.75 12.57
C TYR A 350 16.55 -19.65 13.38
N ARG A 351 16.47 -19.69 14.70
CA ARG A 351 17.65 -19.65 15.60
C ARG A 351 18.62 -20.82 15.37
N GLN A 352 18.16 -21.91 14.74
CA GLN A 352 18.97 -23.07 14.38
C GLN A 352 19.48 -23.04 12.93
N SER A 353 19.00 -22.11 12.11
CA SER A 353 19.40 -21.99 10.71
C SER A 353 20.45 -20.89 10.50
N THR A 354 21.41 -21.12 9.59
CA THR A 354 22.26 -20.05 9.07
C THR A 354 21.47 -19.25 8.03
N ASP A 355 21.28 -17.94 8.25
CA ASP A 355 20.68 -17.05 7.27
C ASP A 355 21.55 -17.00 6.01
N PRO A 356 21.05 -17.46 4.84
CA PRO A 356 21.82 -17.46 3.60
C PRO A 356 22.14 -16.04 3.08
N GLN A 357 21.48 -15.01 3.66
CA GLN A 357 21.71 -13.59 3.36
C GLN A 357 22.19 -12.84 4.62
N ALA A 358 23.08 -13.45 5.42
CA ALA A 358 23.63 -12.81 6.61
C ALA A 358 24.03 -11.35 6.32
N GLY A 359 23.69 -10.43 7.24
CA GLY A 359 23.95 -8.99 7.08
C GLY A 359 22.82 -8.19 6.38
N TRP A 360 21.73 -8.82 5.93
CA TRP A 360 20.62 -8.08 5.34
C TRP A 360 19.96 -7.08 6.30
N THR A 361 20.09 -7.30 7.60
CA THR A 361 19.54 -6.43 8.65
C THR A 361 20.49 -5.30 9.07
N ASP A 362 21.73 -5.24 8.58
CA ASP A 362 22.72 -4.23 8.97
C ASP A 362 22.27 -2.79 8.63
N ALA A 363 21.28 -2.68 7.74
CA ALA A 363 20.66 -1.42 7.37
C ALA A 363 19.58 -0.91 8.34
N PHE A 364 19.22 -1.66 9.42
CA PHE A 364 18.16 -1.30 10.38
C PHE A 364 18.69 -0.69 11.69
#